data_6f07efa3a0391c7c76d30c5344387ded
#
_entry.id   6f07efa3a0391c7c76d30c5344387ded
#
_cell.length_a   1.000
_cell.length_b   1.000
_cell.length_c   1.000
_cell.angle_alpha   90.00
_cell.angle_beta   90.00
_cell.angle_gamma   90.00
#
_symmetry.space_group_name_H-M   'P 1'
#
loop_
_entity.id
_entity.type
_entity.pdbx_description
1 polymer ?
#
loop_
_entity_poly.entity_id
_entity_poly.type
_entity_poly.pdbx_seq_one_letter_code
_entity_poly.pdbx_strand_id
1 'polypeptide(L)'
;MRFIISGKTKSVYNFGRPTTKDTDMGLSTHVLDTMHGCPAAGMGVELYTTDGEQATLVKRFTLNHDGRNPDGPLYDNANLQRGTYRLVFDVKGYFAAKGVALPEPNFLNRVALDFGVAHTDQHYHVPLLVSPWSYSTYRGS
;
A
#
# COMPACT_ATOMS: atom_id res chain seq x y z
N MET A 1 4.05 3.04 -9.38
CA MET A 1 3.18 3.66 -10.06
C MET A 1 2.68 3.00 -11.26
N ARG A 2 1.51 3.14 -11.55
CA ARG A 2 1.02 2.55 -12.60
C ARG A 2 0.87 3.50 -13.62
N PHE A 3 1.21 3.30 -14.67
CA PHE A 3 1.11 4.17 -15.63
C PHE A 3 0.41 3.65 -16.62
N ILE A 4 -0.31 2.89 -16.72
CA ILE A 4 -0.96 2.29 -17.66
C ILE A 4 -1.38 3.05 -18.59
N ILE A 5 -1.32 3.17 -19.19
CA ILE A 5 -1.60 3.80 -19.98
C ILE A 5 -2.67 3.55 -20.56
N SER A 6 -3.59 3.33 -20.58
CA SER A 6 -4.39 3.13 -20.82
C SER A 6 -5.02 2.73 -21.09
N GLY A 7 -5.36 2.46 -21.58
CA GLY A 7 -5.75 2.13 -21.60
C GLY A 7 -5.80 1.26 -21.89
N LYS A 8 -5.81 1.18 -22.44
CA LYS A 8 -5.63 0.52 -22.33
C LYS A 8 -4.84 0.23 -22.30
N THR A 9 -4.57 0.03 -22.17
CA THR A 9 -3.85 -0.15 -21.77
C THR A 9 -3.12 -0.53 -21.77
N LYS A 10 -2.84 -0.74 -22.05
CA LYS A 10 -2.15 -1.03 -21.76
C LYS A 10 -1.18 -1.07 -21.70
N SER A 11 -0.77 -1.21 -21.54
CA SER A 11 0.12 -1.23 -21.13
C SER A 11 1.02 -1.25 -21.23
N VAL A 12 1.32 -1.21 -21.31
CA VAL A 12 2.14 -1.05 -20.93
C VAL A 12 2.93 -0.92 -20.56
N TYR A 13 3.18 -0.89 -20.41
CA TYR A 13 3.77 -0.87 -19.68
C TYR A 13 3.92 -1.53 -19.17
N ASN A 14 3.91 -1.92 -19.08
CA ASN A 14 3.78 -2.43 -18.30
C ASN A 14 4.59 -2.74 -17.70
N PHE A 15 5.11 -1.89 -18.08
CA PHE A 15 5.97 -2.39 -17.22
C PHE A 15 5.39 -3.43 -16.37
N GLY A 16 6.15 -4.44 -16.07
CA GLY A 16 5.67 -5.41 -15.22
C GLY A 16 4.20 -5.46 -15.20
N ARG A 17 3.66 -5.53 -16.28
CA ARG A 17 2.28 -5.44 -16.33
C ARG A 17 1.62 -6.48 -15.53
N PRO A 18 0.80 -6.14 -14.57
CA PRO A 18 0.13 -7.15 -13.77
C PRO A 18 -0.84 -7.96 -14.62
N THR A 19 -1.04 -9.20 -14.24
CA THR A 19 -2.01 -10.03 -14.91
C THR A 19 -3.43 -9.63 -14.56
N THR A 20 -3.63 -9.01 -13.38
CA THR A 20 -4.93 -8.54 -12.94
C THR A 20 -5.30 -7.29 -13.69
N LYS A 21 -6.46 -7.27 -14.28
CA LYS A 21 -6.93 -6.07 -14.97
C LYS A 21 -7.27 -4.99 -13.96
N ASP A 22 -7.18 -3.73 -14.39
CA ASP A 22 -7.51 -2.62 -13.52
C ASP A 22 -8.91 -2.74 -12.96
N THR A 23 -9.86 -3.22 -13.75
CA THR A 23 -11.24 -3.35 -13.31
C THR A 23 -11.40 -4.39 -12.21
N ASP A 24 -10.41 -5.26 -12.03
CA ASP A 24 -10.44 -6.27 -10.97
C ASP A 24 -9.81 -5.79 -9.66
N MET A 25 -9.17 -4.62 -9.67
CA MET A 25 -8.43 -4.13 -8.52
C MET A 25 -9.25 -3.09 -7.78
N GLY A 26 -9.92 -3.50 -6.72
CA GLY A 26 -10.72 -2.57 -5.93
C GLY A 26 -9.86 -1.69 -5.03
N LEU A 27 -8.95 -2.33 -4.28
CA LEU A 27 -8.07 -1.62 -3.35
C LEU A 27 -6.67 -2.21 -3.45
N SER A 28 -5.68 -1.35 -3.63
CA SER A 28 -4.29 -1.79 -3.71
C SER A 28 -3.38 -0.84 -2.98
N THR A 29 -2.18 -1.30 -2.65
CA THR A 29 -1.15 -0.49 -2.01
C THR A 29 0.20 -0.77 -2.64
N HIS A 30 1.12 0.19 -2.50
CA HIS A 30 2.47 0.10 -3.03
C HIS A 30 3.35 1.01 -2.18
N VAL A 31 4.50 0.53 -1.75
CA VAL A 31 5.36 1.31 -0.87
C VAL A 31 6.70 1.54 -1.51
N LEU A 32 7.11 2.81 -1.57
CA LEU A 32 8.41 3.22 -2.06
C LEU A 32 9.27 3.68 -0.89
N ASP A 33 10.45 3.08 -0.75
CA ASP A 33 11.48 3.50 0.18
C ASP A 33 12.21 4.68 -0.48
N THR A 34 11.92 5.90 -0.03
CA THR A 34 12.50 7.09 -0.66
C THR A 34 13.94 7.33 -0.21
N MET A 35 14.37 6.72 0.89
CA MET A 35 15.75 6.83 1.32
C MET A 35 16.68 6.07 0.37
N HIS A 36 16.28 4.88 -0.06
CA HIS A 36 17.09 4.05 -0.92
C HIS A 36 16.66 4.08 -2.40
N GLY A 37 15.51 4.70 -2.69
CA GLY A 37 15.02 4.79 -4.06
C GLY A 37 14.55 3.49 -4.64
N CYS A 38 13.94 2.62 -3.82
CA CYS A 38 13.52 1.30 -4.28
C CYS A 38 12.21 0.90 -3.59
N PRO A 39 11.52 -0.11 -4.14
CA PRO A 39 10.32 -0.62 -3.45
C PRO A 39 10.69 -1.17 -2.07
N ALA A 40 9.77 -1.06 -1.13
CA ALA A 40 10.02 -1.47 0.25
C ALA A 40 9.75 -2.97 0.43
N ALA A 41 10.56 -3.78 -0.21
CA ALA A 41 10.43 -5.24 -0.12
C ALA A 41 10.64 -5.69 1.33
N GLY A 42 9.76 -6.54 1.81
CA GLY A 42 9.88 -7.10 3.16
C GLY A 42 9.19 -6.31 4.26
N MET A 43 8.59 -5.16 3.94
CA MET A 43 7.88 -4.40 4.95
C MET A 43 6.58 -5.10 5.35
N GLY A 44 6.32 -5.18 6.65
CA GLY A 44 5.06 -5.71 7.16
C GLY A 44 3.95 -4.69 7.08
N VAL A 45 2.76 -5.14 6.68
CA VAL A 45 1.59 -4.27 6.52
C VAL A 45 0.37 -4.98 7.07
N GLU A 46 -0.52 -4.20 7.68
CA GLU A 46 -1.79 -4.70 8.18
C GLU A 46 -2.92 -3.87 7.61
N LEU A 47 -4.00 -4.51 7.23
CA LEU A 47 -5.21 -3.84 6.77
C LEU A 47 -6.33 -4.09 7.76
N TYR A 48 -7.01 -3.01 8.13
CA TYR A 48 -8.15 -3.05 9.06
C TYR A 48 -9.37 -2.41 8.41
N THR A 49 -10.54 -2.90 8.77
CA THR A 49 -11.77 -2.10 8.62
C THR A 49 -11.96 -1.34 9.92
N THR A 50 -12.54 -0.16 9.84
CA THR A 50 -12.75 0.68 11.03
C THR A 50 -14.22 1.08 11.14
N ASP A 51 -14.63 1.33 12.38
CA ASP A 51 -15.97 1.82 12.69
C ASP A 51 -15.80 2.68 13.93
N GLY A 52 -15.71 3.99 13.73
CA GLY A 52 -15.37 4.91 14.81
C GLY A 52 -13.99 4.59 15.36
N GLU A 53 -13.91 4.26 16.65
CA GLU A 53 -12.64 3.90 17.26
C GLU A 53 -12.33 2.41 17.18
N GLN A 54 -13.28 1.62 16.70
CA GLN A 54 -13.08 0.18 16.57
C GLN A 54 -12.34 -0.13 15.28
N ALA A 55 -11.35 -1.01 15.36
CA ALA A 55 -10.60 -1.46 14.19
C ALA A 55 -10.55 -2.98 14.21
N THR A 56 -10.87 -3.58 13.08
CA THR A 56 -10.90 -5.05 12.96
C THR A 56 -9.87 -5.46 11.90
N LEU A 57 -8.91 -6.30 12.28
CA LEU A 57 -7.89 -6.77 11.36
C LEU A 57 -8.51 -7.62 10.28
N VAL A 58 -8.22 -7.26 9.03
CA VAL A 58 -8.69 -8.00 7.86
C VAL A 58 -7.60 -8.93 7.36
N LYS A 59 -6.39 -8.41 7.19
CA LYS A 59 -5.27 -9.25 6.74
C LYS A 59 -3.94 -8.61 7.14
N ARG A 60 -2.94 -9.46 7.22
CA ARG A 60 -1.58 -9.08 7.51
C ARG A 60 -0.72 -9.69 6.42
N PHE A 61 0.19 -8.92 5.85
CA PHE A 61 1.01 -9.41 4.76
C PHE A 61 2.36 -8.71 4.75
N THR A 62 3.28 -9.28 3.99
CA THR A 62 4.63 -8.74 3.82
C THR A 62 4.79 -8.35 2.37
N LEU A 63 5.28 -7.14 2.12
CA LEU A 63 5.44 -6.65 0.75
C LEU A 63 6.49 -7.46 -0.01
N ASN A 64 6.20 -7.70 -1.28
CA ASN A 64 7.10 -8.45 -2.15
C ASN A 64 8.20 -7.54 -2.72
N HIS A 65 8.99 -8.07 -3.65
CA HIS A 65 10.10 -7.34 -4.23
C HIS A 65 9.67 -6.07 -4.99
N ASP A 66 8.41 -5.97 -5.35
CA ASP A 66 7.87 -4.77 -5.98
C ASP A 66 7.26 -3.80 -4.98
N GLY A 67 7.29 -4.11 -3.69
CA GLY A 67 6.66 -3.27 -2.67
C GLY A 67 5.15 -3.38 -2.66
N ARG A 68 4.62 -4.52 -3.07
CA ARG A 68 3.17 -4.75 -3.19
C ARG A 68 2.77 -6.01 -2.45
N ASN A 69 1.47 -6.16 -2.22
CA ASN A 69 0.94 -7.40 -1.67
C ASN A 69 1.20 -8.53 -2.66
N PRO A 70 1.86 -9.61 -2.23
CA PRO A 70 2.20 -10.71 -3.15
C PRO A 70 0.99 -11.42 -3.74
N ASP A 71 -0.15 -11.34 -3.08
CA ASP A 71 -1.37 -11.99 -3.54
C ASP A 71 -2.21 -11.11 -4.45
N GLY A 72 -1.72 -9.92 -4.82
CA GLY A 72 -2.45 -9.02 -5.71
C GLY A 72 -3.16 -7.92 -4.93
N PRO A 73 -4.34 -7.48 -5.37
CA PRO A 73 -5.04 -6.40 -4.68
C PRO A 73 -5.50 -6.84 -3.30
N LEU A 74 -5.69 -5.88 -2.40
CA LEU A 74 -6.18 -6.15 -1.06
C LEU A 74 -7.65 -6.55 -1.11
N TYR A 75 -8.42 -5.92 -2.00
CA TYR A 75 -9.76 -6.30 -2.35
C TYR A 75 -9.91 -6.17 -3.86
N ASP A 76 -10.64 -7.09 -4.46
CA ASP A 76 -11.05 -6.92 -5.85
C ASP A 76 -12.31 -6.05 -5.90
N ASN A 77 -12.74 -5.71 -7.10
CA ASN A 77 -13.93 -4.86 -7.26
C ASN A 77 -15.18 -5.48 -6.67
N ALA A 78 -15.31 -6.78 -6.73
CA ALA A 78 -16.51 -7.45 -6.27
C ALA A 78 -16.64 -7.45 -4.76
N ASN A 79 -15.53 -7.35 -4.04
CA ASN A 79 -15.52 -7.51 -2.59
C ASN A 79 -15.25 -6.23 -1.82
N LEU A 80 -14.88 -5.16 -2.50
CA LEU A 80 -14.62 -3.89 -1.82
C LEU A 80 -15.92 -3.30 -1.32
N GLN A 81 -15.94 -2.93 -0.06
CA GLN A 81 -17.14 -2.37 0.57
C GLN A 81 -16.94 -0.88 0.82
N ARG A 82 -18.01 -0.12 0.72
CA ARG A 82 -18.01 1.28 1.12
C ARG A 82 -17.78 1.34 2.62
N GLY A 83 -16.92 2.24 3.06
CA GLY A 83 -16.63 2.37 4.48
C GLY A 83 -15.24 2.93 4.72
N THR A 84 -14.80 2.83 5.96
CA THR A 84 -13.49 3.34 6.35
C THR A 84 -12.54 2.19 6.67
N TYR A 85 -11.26 2.44 6.40
CA TYR A 85 -10.22 1.43 6.48
C TYR A 85 -8.96 2.06 7.07
N ARG A 86 -8.06 1.19 7.55
CA ARG A 86 -6.74 1.63 8.02
C ARG A 86 -5.68 0.69 7.50
N LEU A 87 -4.63 1.25 6.89
CA LEU A 87 -3.42 0.51 6.56
C LEU A 87 -2.34 0.89 7.57
N VAL A 88 -1.66 -0.09 8.13
CA VAL A 88 -0.58 0.15 9.08
C VAL A 88 0.69 -0.48 8.52
N PHE A 89 1.76 0.33 8.43
CA PHE A 89 3.02 -0.07 7.83
C PHE A 89 4.10 -0.08 8.90
N ASP A 90 4.86 -1.17 8.99
CA ASP A 90 5.95 -1.29 9.97
C ASP A 90 7.21 -0.63 9.42
N VAL A 91 7.28 0.68 9.51
CA VAL A 91 8.35 1.47 8.93
C VAL A 91 9.67 1.25 9.66
N LYS A 92 9.64 1.34 11.01
CA LYS A 92 10.87 1.14 11.78
C LYS A 92 11.46 -0.24 11.54
N GLY A 93 10.62 -1.28 11.57
CA GLY A 93 11.10 -2.64 11.36
C GLY A 93 11.76 -2.81 9.99
N TYR A 94 11.16 -2.21 8.97
CA TYR A 94 11.71 -2.29 7.63
C TYR A 94 13.11 -1.66 7.55
N PHE A 95 13.27 -0.42 8.02
CA PHE A 95 14.55 0.27 7.91
C PHE A 95 15.61 -0.36 8.82
N ALA A 96 15.21 -0.85 9.98
CA ALA A 96 16.14 -1.57 10.85
C ALA A 96 16.67 -2.84 10.16
N ALA A 97 15.79 -3.57 9.49
CA ALA A 97 16.20 -4.78 8.77
C ALA A 97 17.11 -4.45 7.58
N LYS A 98 17.00 -3.25 7.03
CA LYS A 98 17.90 -2.80 5.95
C LYS A 98 19.26 -2.33 6.49
N GLY A 99 19.46 -2.35 7.79
CA GLY A 99 20.73 -1.95 8.40
C GLY A 99 20.89 -0.46 8.59
N VAL A 100 19.80 0.30 8.50
CA VAL A 100 19.88 1.75 8.74
C VAL A 100 20.07 2.00 10.23
N ALA A 101 21.03 2.84 10.58
CA ALA A 101 21.25 3.21 11.98
C ALA A 101 20.18 4.19 12.38
N LEU A 102 19.31 3.76 13.29
CA LEU A 102 18.18 4.57 13.75
C LEU A 102 18.33 4.90 15.23
N PRO A 103 17.89 6.09 15.64
CA PRO A 103 17.77 6.35 17.08
C PRO A 103 16.77 5.38 17.70
N GLU A 104 16.86 5.19 19.00
CA GLU A 104 15.94 4.34 19.71
C GLU A 104 15.28 5.15 20.83
N PRO A 105 14.00 5.51 20.69
CA PRO A 105 13.10 5.13 19.58
C PRO A 105 13.29 6.00 18.35
N ASN A 106 12.95 5.45 17.18
CA ASN A 106 12.99 6.21 15.95
C ASN A 106 11.78 7.15 15.86
N PHE A 107 11.92 8.22 15.07
CA PHE A 107 10.83 9.18 14.90
C PHE A 107 9.57 8.51 14.33
N LEU A 108 9.70 7.77 13.21
CA LEU A 108 8.59 7.00 12.69
C LEU A 108 8.74 5.56 13.14
N ASN A 109 7.71 5.05 13.80
CA ASN A 109 7.64 3.64 14.18
C ASN A 109 6.73 2.92 13.18
N ARG A 110 5.44 3.06 13.36
CA ARG A 110 4.45 2.52 12.44
C ARG A 110 3.68 3.69 11.86
N VAL A 111 3.36 3.60 10.59
CA VAL A 111 2.58 4.62 9.90
C VAL A 111 1.19 4.06 9.69
N ALA A 112 0.18 4.76 10.18
CA ALA A 112 -1.21 4.37 10.01
C ALA A 112 -1.89 5.36 9.08
N LEU A 113 -2.50 4.85 8.02
CA LEU A 113 -3.25 5.66 7.08
C LEU A 113 -4.73 5.31 7.22
N ASP A 114 -5.51 6.27 7.68
CA ASP A 114 -6.97 6.11 7.73
C ASP A 114 -7.54 6.71 6.46
N PHE A 115 -8.38 5.96 5.76
CA PHE A 115 -8.95 6.44 4.51
C PHE A 115 -10.35 5.89 4.33
N GLY A 116 -11.11 6.50 3.42
CA GLY A 116 -12.47 6.10 3.14
C GLY A 116 -12.65 5.64 1.71
N VAL A 117 -13.53 4.68 1.53
CA VAL A 117 -13.97 4.23 0.22
C VAL A 117 -15.45 4.62 0.08
N ALA A 118 -15.71 5.59 -0.78
CA ALA A 118 -17.06 6.08 -0.99
C ALA A 118 -17.72 5.42 -2.20
N HIS A 119 -16.93 5.00 -3.18
CA HIS A 119 -17.44 4.53 -4.45
C HIS A 119 -16.81 3.18 -4.79
N THR A 120 -17.53 2.10 -4.57
CA THR A 120 -16.99 0.76 -4.77
C THR A 120 -16.82 0.39 -6.24
N ASP A 121 -17.30 1.24 -7.15
CA ASP A 121 -17.10 1.07 -8.58
C ASP A 121 -15.81 1.72 -9.07
N GLN A 122 -15.00 2.28 -8.17
CA GLN A 122 -13.74 2.91 -8.51
C GLN A 122 -12.59 2.14 -7.90
N HIS A 123 -11.43 2.23 -8.53
CA HIS A 123 -10.22 1.64 -8.01
C HIS A 123 -9.56 2.63 -7.05
N TYR A 124 -9.24 2.16 -5.85
CA TYR A 124 -8.52 2.96 -4.85
C TYR A 124 -7.11 2.40 -4.71
N HIS A 125 -6.14 3.23 -5.01
CA HIS A 125 -4.74 2.89 -4.82
C HIS A 125 -4.18 3.79 -3.73
N VAL A 126 -3.62 3.19 -2.67
CA VAL A 126 -3.15 3.91 -1.50
C VAL A 126 -1.65 3.66 -1.38
N PRO A 127 -0.82 4.49 -2.02
CA PRO A 127 0.63 4.31 -1.95
C PRO A 127 1.22 4.98 -0.72
N LEU A 128 2.38 4.50 -0.30
CA LEU A 128 3.16 5.14 0.75
C LEU A 128 4.55 5.41 0.22
N LEU A 129 4.99 6.67 0.35
CA LEU A 129 6.35 7.06 0.06
C LEU A 129 6.99 7.40 1.40
N VAL A 130 8.03 6.67 1.79
CA VAL A 130 8.46 6.72 3.19
C VAL A 130 9.97 6.69 3.34
N SER A 131 10.46 7.45 4.32
CA SER A 131 11.82 7.41 4.83
C SER A 131 11.74 7.21 6.34
N PRO A 132 12.86 7.04 7.04
CA PRO A 132 12.77 6.93 8.50
C PRO A 132 12.22 8.17 9.21
N TRP A 133 12.10 9.30 8.52
CA TRP A 133 11.75 10.58 9.12
C TRP A 133 10.48 11.22 8.59
N SER A 134 9.96 10.74 7.44
CA SER A 134 8.80 11.39 6.81
C SER A 134 8.09 10.40 5.90
N TYR A 135 6.84 10.73 5.60
CA TYR A 135 6.09 9.93 4.61
C TYR A 135 5.04 10.80 3.94
N SER A 136 4.57 10.35 2.80
CA SER A 136 3.43 10.94 2.13
C SER A 136 2.60 9.85 1.50
N THR A 137 1.34 10.20 1.23
CA THR A 137 0.40 9.31 0.58
C THR A 137 -0.50 10.15 -0.30
N TYR A 138 -1.19 9.50 -1.22
CA TYR A 138 -2.21 10.15 -2.03
C TYR A 138 -3.18 9.09 -2.49
N ARG A 139 -4.34 9.53 -2.99
CA ARG A 139 -5.28 8.58 -3.55
C ARG A 139 -4.95 8.41 -5.03
N GLY A 140 -4.43 7.23 -5.40
CA GLY A 140 -4.22 6.87 -6.77
C GLY A 140 -5.48 6.25 -7.36
N SER A 141 -5.46 6.04 -8.63
CA SER A 141 -6.60 5.43 -9.32
C SER A 141 -6.21 4.13 -10.00
#